data_e618467b3403b48e642350bd3d2a821a
#
_entry.id   e618467b3403b48e642350bd3d2a821a
#
_cell.length_a   1.000
_cell.length_b   1.000
_cell.length_c   1.000
_cell.angle_alpha   90.00
_cell.angle_beta   90.00
_cell.angle_gamma   90.00
#
_symmetry.space_group_name_H-M   'P 1'
#
loop_
_entity.id
_entity.type
_entity.pdbx_description
1 polymer ?
#
loop_
_entity_poly.entity_id
_entity_poly.type
_entity_poly.pdbx_seq_one_letter_code
_entity_poly.pdbx_strand_id
1 'polypeptide(L)'
;MKPLLKKSLEILNQSYIVRNLKEAHFDPNWHFHPHYQLFTVVEGSGTRFIGDDIRQFEAGDTVFLAPNMPHLWRSDRAYFERDSSLQTQGIVVYFTEDFLGKDFFEKPEMYAIKQLLASSERGLDLSSSHSLKTIIINDLIALEASSGFEGILKLLSILQKLSTCTDYQFIASVNYENTYKISETERMRLVHEYVLKHYKEKISLSAVAALANMTEAAFCRYFKTRANKTFSEFVREIRIGHACKLLLAGKMSIAQVGYESGFNTVSNFNSQFKAMKGKSPKQYQKIYIRD
;
A
#
# COMPACT_ATOMS: atom_id res chain seq x y z
N MET A 1 15.38 3.33 21.11
CA MET A 1 15.03 2.54 19.91
C MET A 1 13.65 1.95 20.18
N LYS A 2 12.62 2.35 19.43
CA LYS A 2 11.28 1.74 19.54
C LYS A 2 11.30 0.42 18.77
N PRO A 3 10.86 -0.69 19.38
CA PRO A 3 10.81 -1.97 18.69
C PRO A 3 9.81 -1.93 17.55
N LEU A 4 10.11 -2.66 16.48
CA LEU A 4 9.21 -2.86 15.36
C LEU A 4 7.88 -3.36 15.82
N LEU A 5 6.88 -2.64 15.40
CA LEU A 5 5.51 -2.97 15.68
C LEU A 5 5.07 -4.16 14.78
N LYS A 6 5.21 -5.39 15.28
CA LYS A 6 4.05 -6.26 15.24
C LYS A 6 2.98 -5.42 15.92
N LYS A 7 2.13 -4.73 15.16
CA LYS A 7 1.00 -4.01 15.74
C LYS A 7 0.10 -5.08 16.31
N SER A 8 0.32 -5.46 17.57
CA SER A 8 -0.60 -6.31 18.31
C SER A 8 -1.85 -5.46 18.47
N LEU A 9 -2.76 -5.60 17.54
CA LEU A 9 -4.13 -5.22 17.75
C LEU A 9 -4.62 -6.18 18.83
N GLU A 10 -4.59 -5.75 20.07
CA GLU A 10 -5.20 -6.52 21.15
C GLU A 10 -6.71 -6.53 20.89
N ILE A 11 -7.17 -7.59 20.26
CA ILE A 11 -8.60 -7.92 20.14
C ILE A 11 -9.01 -8.51 21.49
N LEU A 12 -8.98 -7.68 22.53
CA LEU A 12 -9.51 -8.03 23.82
C LEU A 12 -11.04 -7.86 23.73
N ASN A 13 -11.77 -8.95 23.77
CA ASN A 13 -13.24 -9.02 23.81
C ASN A 13 -14.02 -8.62 22.55
N GLN A 14 -13.39 -8.55 21.36
CA GLN A 14 -14.08 -8.26 20.09
C GLN A 14 -13.66 -9.26 19.02
N SER A 15 -14.60 -9.70 18.18
CA SER A 15 -14.32 -10.61 17.08
C SER A 15 -13.66 -9.89 15.89
N TYR A 16 -13.85 -8.59 15.76
CA TYR A 16 -13.27 -7.73 14.74
C TYR A 16 -13.06 -6.31 15.30
N ILE A 17 -12.22 -5.52 14.65
CA ILE A 17 -11.96 -4.12 15.00
C ILE A 17 -12.27 -3.26 13.78
N VAL A 18 -13.02 -2.18 13.98
CA VAL A 18 -13.16 -1.09 13.00
C VAL A 18 -12.54 0.16 13.59
N ARG A 19 -11.76 0.88 12.77
CA ARG A 19 -11.20 2.17 13.16
C ARG A 19 -11.36 3.17 12.04
N ASN A 20 -11.84 4.35 12.38
CA ASN A 20 -11.81 5.54 11.55
C ASN A 20 -10.57 6.34 11.95
N LEU A 21 -9.56 6.30 11.10
CA LEU A 21 -8.28 6.96 11.32
C LEU A 21 -8.39 8.40 10.78
N LYS A 22 -8.32 9.38 11.67
CA LYS A 22 -8.24 10.80 11.30
C LYS A 22 -6.95 11.35 11.87
N GLU A 23 -5.95 11.56 11.02
CA GLU A 23 -4.59 11.90 11.44
C GLU A 23 -3.99 12.93 10.47
N ALA A 24 -2.94 13.63 10.90
CA ALA A 24 -2.20 14.55 10.04
C ALA A 24 -1.61 13.83 8.81
N HIS A 25 -1.24 12.57 8.95
CA HIS A 25 -0.77 11.69 7.89
C HIS A 25 -0.95 10.22 8.32
N PHE A 26 -1.07 9.29 7.38
CA PHE A 26 -1.07 7.86 7.70
C PHE A 26 0.28 7.42 8.29
N ASP A 27 0.25 6.33 9.08
CA ASP A 27 1.46 5.74 9.68
C ASP A 27 2.42 5.28 8.57
N PRO A 28 3.59 5.92 8.41
CA PRO A 28 4.53 5.60 7.36
C PRO A 28 5.43 4.41 7.69
N ASN A 29 5.18 3.71 8.80
CA ASN A 29 6.02 2.59 9.21
C ASN A 29 5.66 1.32 8.45
N TRP A 30 6.67 0.67 7.85
CA TRP A 30 6.54 -0.65 7.25
C TRP A 30 6.22 -1.67 8.34
N HIS A 31 5.07 -2.35 8.23
CA HIS A 31 4.61 -3.30 9.23
C HIS A 31 3.78 -4.42 8.63
N PHE A 32 3.50 -5.43 9.43
CA PHE A 32 2.55 -6.49 9.16
C PHE A 32 1.86 -6.91 10.46
N HIS A 33 0.75 -7.61 10.36
CA HIS A 33 -0.03 -8.14 11.49
C HIS A 33 -0.79 -9.41 11.09
N PRO A 34 -1.16 -10.27 12.06
CA PRO A 34 -1.79 -11.57 11.78
C PRO A 34 -3.32 -11.48 11.55
N HIS A 35 -3.78 -10.39 10.93
CA HIS A 35 -5.19 -10.15 10.66
C HIS A 35 -5.41 -9.87 9.18
N TYR A 36 -6.56 -10.26 8.66
CA TYR A 36 -7.09 -9.68 7.43
C TYR A 36 -7.30 -8.18 7.64
N GLN A 37 -7.07 -7.40 6.62
CA GLN A 37 -7.28 -5.96 6.64
C GLN A 37 -8.05 -5.52 5.41
N LEU A 38 -9.23 -4.94 5.62
CA LEU A 38 -9.92 -4.13 4.62
C LEU A 38 -9.66 -2.67 4.95
N PHE A 39 -9.01 -1.94 4.05
CA PHE A 39 -8.67 -0.54 4.25
C PHE A 39 -9.13 0.32 3.09
N THR A 40 -9.81 1.41 3.41
CA THR A 40 -10.25 2.41 2.44
C THR A 40 -9.74 3.79 2.83
N VAL A 41 -9.11 4.49 1.90
CA VAL A 41 -8.76 5.90 2.04
C VAL A 41 -10.00 6.74 1.78
N VAL A 42 -10.44 7.50 2.77
CA VAL A 42 -11.56 8.45 2.64
C VAL A 42 -11.02 9.80 2.20
N GLU A 43 -9.90 10.24 2.79
CA GLU A 43 -9.22 11.49 2.47
C GLU A 43 -7.71 11.30 2.55
N GLY A 44 -6.98 11.91 1.63
CA GLY A 44 -5.52 11.86 1.61
C GLY A 44 -4.95 11.34 0.30
N SER A 45 -3.66 11.59 0.13
CA SER A 45 -2.88 11.12 -1.01
C SER A 45 -1.47 10.74 -0.60
N GLY A 46 -0.86 9.87 -1.37
CA GLY A 46 0.49 9.40 -1.04
C GLY A 46 0.94 8.26 -1.93
N THR A 47 1.90 7.50 -1.41
CA THR A 47 2.40 6.28 -2.02
C THR A 47 2.14 5.12 -1.05
N ARG A 48 1.47 4.07 -1.51
CA ARG A 48 1.34 2.82 -0.77
C ARG A 48 2.38 1.81 -1.23
N PHE A 49 2.79 0.98 -0.30
CA PHE A 49 3.69 -0.13 -0.51
C PHE A 49 3.01 -1.36 0.09
N ILE A 50 2.79 -2.39 -0.70
CA ILE A 50 2.13 -3.63 -0.28
C ILE A 50 2.86 -4.79 -0.95
N GLY A 51 3.48 -5.67 -0.15
CA GLY A 51 4.30 -6.75 -0.67
C GLY A 51 5.44 -6.20 -1.55
N ASP A 52 5.44 -6.57 -2.82
CA ASP A 52 6.39 -6.09 -3.84
C ASP A 52 5.82 -5.00 -4.76
N ASP A 53 4.61 -4.49 -4.48
CA ASP A 53 3.96 -3.46 -5.28
C ASP A 53 4.12 -2.06 -4.68
N ILE A 54 4.24 -1.06 -5.56
CA ILE A 54 4.31 0.36 -5.20
C ILE A 54 3.36 1.13 -6.08
N ARG A 55 2.35 1.74 -5.49
CA ARG A 55 1.36 2.57 -6.20
C ARG A 55 1.07 3.87 -5.48
N GLN A 56 0.60 4.85 -6.25
CA GLN A 56 0.00 6.04 -5.68
C GLN A 56 -1.38 5.68 -5.12
N PHE A 57 -1.74 6.31 -3.99
CA PHE A 57 -3.08 6.24 -3.45
C PHE A 57 -3.69 7.65 -3.39
N GLU A 58 -5.00 7.69 -3.48
CA GLU A 58 -5.84 8.87 -3.31
C GLU A 58 -7.16 8.48 -2.63
N ALA A 59 -8.04 9.45 -2.39
CA ALA A 59 -9.35 9.18 -1.82
C ALA A 59 -10.12 8.12 -2.64
N GLY A 60 -10.60 7.10 -1.93
CA GLY A 60 -11.27 5.92 -2.46
C GLY A 60 -10.35 4.77 -2.84
N ASP A 61 -9.03 4.86 -2.65
CA ASP A 61 -8.16 3.69 -2.69
C ASP A 61 -8.64 2.67 -1.65
N THR A 62 -8.96 1.47 -2.11
CA THR A 62 -9.53 0.41 -1.27
C THR A 62 -8.78 -0.89 -1.54
N VAL A 63 -8.28 -1.51 -0.48
CA VAL A 63 -7.52 -2.76 -0.56
C VAL A 63 -7.99 -3.78 0.46
N PHE A 64 -7.91 -5.05 0.10
CA PHE A 64 -8.14 -6.17 1.01
C PHE A 64 -6.88 -7.04 1.08
N LEU A 65 -6.30 -7.19 2.28
CA LEU A 65 -5.02 -7.82 2.54
C LEU A 65 -5.17 -9.04 3.44
N ALA A 66 -4.48 -10.11 3.11
CA ALA A 66 -4.37 -11.28 3.97
C ALA A 66 -3.46 -11.04 5.19
N PRO A 67 -3.54 -11.91 6.21
CA PRO A 67 -2.65 -11.89 7.35
C PRO A 67 -1.18 -11.87 6.96
N ASN A 68 -0.41 -11.11 7.72
CA ASN A 68 1.04 -10.99 7.56
C ASN A 68 1.52 -10.39 6.23
N MET A 69 0.66 -9.82 5.40
CA MET A 69 1.06 -9.06 4.21
C MET A 69 1.76 -7.77 4.66
N PRO A 70 3.05 -7.56 4.33
CA PRO A 70 3.75 -6.34 4.70
C PRO A 70 3.23 -5.15 3.92
N HIS A 71 2.99 -4.03 4.62
CA HIS A 71 2.43 -2.84 3.98
C HIS A 71 2.75 -1.55 4.72
N LEU A 72 2.61 -0.42 4.03
CA LEU A 72 2.56 0.93 4.58
C LEU A 72 1.85 1.88 3.62
N TRP A 73 1.30 2.96 4.16
CA TRP A 73 0.81 4.14 3.43
C TRP A 73 1.64 5.35 3.83
N ARG A 74 2.38 5.93 2.90
CA ARG A 74 3.13 7.15 3.13
C ARG A 74 2.43 8.30 2.43
N SER A 75 1.88 9.19 3.22
CA SER A 75 1.29 10.44 2.74
C SER A 75 2.32 11.30 2.01
N ASP A 76 1.88 12.18 1.13
CA ASP A 76 2.74 13.09 0.40
C ASP A 76 3.50 14.03 1.31
N ARG A 77 4.62 14.58 0.82
CA ARG A 77 5.50 15.45 1.62
C ARG A 77 4.75 16.63 2.25
N ALA A 78 3.78 17.19 1.55
CA ALA A 78 2.98 18.31 2.03
C ALA A 78 2.25 18.05 3.36
N TYR A 79 1.93 16.78 3.66
CA TYR A 79 1.31 16.37 4.94
C TYR A 79 2.28 16.45 6.13
N PHE A 80 3.58 16.47 5.88
CA PHE A 80 4.63 16.50 6.92
C PHE A 80 5.24 17.90 7.12
N GLU A 81 4.75 18.91 6.42
CA GLU A 81 5.20 20.29 6.57
C GLU A 81 4.66 20.88 7.88
N ARG A 82 5.46 21.75 8.54
CA ARG A 82 5.17 22.25 9.88
C ARG A 82 3.82 22.99 9.98
N ASP A 83 3.44 23.70 8.92
CA ASP A 83 2.21 24.49 8.86
C ASP A 83 1.14 23.84 7.96
N SER A 84 1.23 22.53 7.76
CA SER A 84 0.26 21.80 6.94
C SER A 84 -1.09 21.73 7.64
N SER A 85 -2.14 22.16 6.94
CA SER A 85 -3.54 21.95 7.34
C SER A 85 -4.14 20.68 6.75
N LEU A 86 -3.36 19.92 5.98
CA LEU A 86 -3.81 18.69 5.35
C LEU A 86 -4.02 17.59 6.41
N GLN A 87 -5.04 16.81 6.19
CA GLN A 87 -5.38 15.65 7.03
C GLN A 87 -5.58 14.42 6.15
N THR A 88 -5.46 13.27 6.78
CA THR A 88 -5.82 12.00 6.17
C THR A 88 -6.97 11.37 6.93
N GLN A 89 -7.85 10.72 6.21
CA GLN A 89 -8.90 9.89 6.80
C GLN A 89 -8.93 8.53 6.10
N GLY A 90 -9.01 7.47 6.88
CA GLY A 90 -9.18 6.11 6.37
C GLY A 90 -10.01 5.26 7.32
N ILE A 91 -10.77 4.34 6.78
CA ILE A 91 -11.52 3.35 7.56
C ILE A 91 -10.84 2.01 7.36
N VAL A 92 -10.49 1.36 8.47
CA VAL A 92 -9.86 0.04 8.46
C VAL A 92 -10.64 -0.95 9.30
N VAL A 93 -10.79 -2.15 8.76
CA VAL A 93 -11.37 -3.31 9.46
C VAL A 93 -10.32 -4.39 9.59
N TYR A 94 -10.17 -4.91 10.81
CA TYR A 94 -9.30 -6.04 11.11
C TYR A 94 -10.11 -7.20 11.67
N PHE A 95 -9.84 -8.42 11.21
CA PHE A 95 -10.40 -9.65 11.77
C PHE A 95 -9.44 -10.82 11.53
N THR A 96 -9.60 -11.90 12.28
CA THR A 96 -8.87 -13.16 12.06
C THR A 96 -9.74 -14.14 11.28
N GLU A 97 -9.14 -15.15 10.67
CA GLU A 97 -9.89 -16.18 9.95
C GLU A 97 -10.88 -16.94 10.86
N ASP A 98 -10.51 -17.09 12.11
CA ASP A 98 -11.30 -17.82 13.11
C ASP A 98 -12.19 -16.92 13.97
N PHE A 99 -12.47 -15.67 13.57
CA PHE A 99 -13.20 -14.70 14.38
C PHE A 99 -14.65 -15.12 14.75
N LEU A 100 -15.22 -16.06 13.99
CA LEU A 100 -16.51 -16.69 14.28
C LEU A 100 -16.36 -18.21 14.59
N GLY A 101 -15.15 -18.64 14.92
CA GLY A 101 -14.80 -20.03 15.15
C GLY A 101 -14.11 -20.68 13.95
N LYS A 102 -13.25 -21.66 14.23
CA LYS A 102 -12.32 -22.25 13.23
C LYS A 102 -13.01 -22.85 12.00
N ASP A 103 -14.23 -23.39 12.17
CA ASP A 103 -14.93 -24.09 11.10
C ASP A 103 -16.01 -23.25 10.44
N PHE A 104 -16.08 -21.95 10.75
CA PHE A 104 -17.15 -21.10 10.22
C PHE A 104 -17.07 -20.96 8.71
N PHE A 105 -15.89 -20.62 8.19
CA PHE A 105 -15.66 -20.46 6.75
C PHE A 105 -15.51 -21.79 5.98
N GLU A 106 -15.54 -22.94 6.69
CA GLU A 106 -15.57 -24.27 6.08
C GLU A 106 -16.98 -24.69 5.67
N LYS A 107 -18.02 -23.95 6.06
CA LYS A 107 -19.40 -24.27 5.67
C LYS A 107 -19.61 -24.06 4.17
N PRO A 108 -20.42 -24.91 3.50
CA PRO A 108 -20.68 -24.81 2.07
C PRO A 108 -21.14 -23.41 1.64
N GLU A 109 -21.97 -22.76 2.44
CA GLU A 109 -22.51 -21.42 2.16
C GLU A 109 -21.43 -20.33 2.20
N MET A 110 -20.28 -20.61 2.84
CA MET A 110 -19.16 -19.66 2.97
C MET A 110 -18.10 -19.85 1.87
N TYR A 111 -18.31 -20.76 0.91
CA TYR A 111 -17.35 -21.09 -0.11
C TYR A 111 -16.82 -19.85 -0.86
N ALA A 112 -17.70 -18.94 -1.29
CA ALA A 112 -17.31 -17.73 -2.00
C ALA A 112 -16.42 -16.80 -1.14
N ILE A 113 -16.76 -16.63 0.15
CA ILE A 113 -15.96 -15.85 1.09
C ILE A 113 -14.61 -16.54 1.34
N LYS A 114 -14.59 -17.87 1.50
CA LYS A 114 -13.33 -18.62 1.64
C LYS A 114 -12.40 -18.43 0.43
N GLN A 115 -12.94 -18.43 -0.78
CA GLN A 115 -12.16 -18.12 -2.01
C GLN A 115 -11.64 -16.67 -2.02
N LEU A 116 -12.43 -15.71 -1.56
CA LEU A 116 -11.98 -14.32 -1.38
C LEU A 116 -10.80 -14.24 -0.40
N LEU A 117 -10.90 -14.91 0.76
CA LEU A 117 -9.84 -14.93 1.76
C LEU A 117 -8.55 -15.52 1.18
N ALA A 118 -8.62 -16.64 0.46
CA ALA A 118 -7.48 -17.25 -0.21
C ALA A 118 -6.88 -16.30 -1.29
N SER A 119 -7.72 -15.67 -2.10
CA SER A 119 -7.27 -14.73 -3.14
C SER A 119 -6.54 -13.51 -2.55
N SER A 120 -6.88 -13.10 -1.33
CA SER A 120 -6.28 -11.96 -0.64
C SER A 120 -4.81 -12.16 -0.24
N GLU A 121 -4.27 -13.38 -0.33
CA GLU A 121 -2.84 -13.66 -0.08
C GLU A 121 -1.90 -12.84 -0.99
N ARG A 122 -2.37 -12.41 -2.15
CA ARG A 122 -1.66 -11.50 -3.04
C ARG A 122 -2.10 -10.05 -2.89
N GLY A 123 -2.95 -9.74 -1.92
CA GLY A 123 -3.61 -8.45 -1.80
C GLY A 123 -4.55 -8.17 -2.97
N LEU A 124 -5.72 -7.63 -2.68
CA LEU A 124 -6.72 -7.26 -3.69
C LEU A 124 -6.85 -5.74 -3.72
N ASP A 125 -6.69 -5.15 -4.91
CA ASP A 125 -6.96 -3.75 -5.20
C ASP A 125 -8.38 -3.63 -5.75
N LEU A 126 -9.25 -2.97 -4.99
CA LEU A 126 -10.67 -2.79 -5.28
C LEU A 126 -10.96 -1.38 -5.85
N SER A 127 -9.91 -0.58 -6.07
CA SER A 127 -10.04 0.84 -6.43
C SER A 127 -10.53 1.07 -7.85
N SER A 128 -10.43 0.07 -8.74
CA SER A 128 -10.86 0.16 -10.14
C SER A 128 -12.38 0.19 -10.31
N SER A 129 -13.12 -0.43 -9.40
CA SER A 129 -14.59 -0.51 -9.47
C SER A 129 -15.26 0.70 -8.81
N HIS A 130 -15.69 1.66 -9.63
CA HIS A 130 -16.32 2.89 -9.12
C HIS A 130 -17.62 2.62 -8.33
N SER A 131 -18.43 1.67 -8.78
CA SER A 131 -19.68 1.30 -8.10
C SER A 131 -19.40 0.60 -6.76
N LEU A 132 -18.45 -0.33 -6.72
CA LEU A 132 -18.07 -1.04 -5.51
C LEU A 132 -17.45 -0.10 -4.46
N LYS A 133 -16.61 0.83 -4.90
CA LYS A 133 -15.94 1.83 -4.08
C LYS A 133 -16.92 2.60 -3.19
N THR A 134 -17.98 3.17 -3.78
CA THR A 134 -18.99 3.93 -3.05
C THR A 134 -19.77 3.03 -2.08
N ILE A 135 -20.13 1.82 -2.51
CA ILE A 135 -20.86 0.85 -1.68
C ILE A 135 -20.03 0.45 -0.46
N ILE A 136 -18.75 0.11 -0.66
CA ILE A 136 -17.87 -0.34 0.42
C ILE A 136 -17.61 0.80 1.42
N ILE A 137 -17.40 2.03 0.98
CA ILE A 137 -17.24 3.17 1.89
C ILE A 137 -18.47 3.33 2.79
N ASN A 138 -19.68 3.31 2.21
CA ASN A 138 -20.91 3.43 2.97
C ASN A 138 -21.11 2.25 3.94
N ASP A 139 -20.82 1.03 3.50
CA ASP A 139 -20.91 -0.16 4.34
C ASP A 139 -19.91 -0.10 5.51
N LEU A 140 -18.69 0.41 5.28
CA LEU A 140 -17.68 0.57 6.34
C LEU A 140 -18.07 1.65 7.35
N ILE A 141 -18.66 2.76 6.90
CA ILE A 141 -19.22 3.77 7.80
C ILE A 141 -20.37 3.20 8.63
N ALA A 142 -21.26 2.42 8.00
CA ALA A 142 -22.34 1.75 8.71
C ALA A 142 -21.84 0.67 9.69
N LEU A 143 -20.77 -0.01 9.35
CA LEU A 143 -20.12 -1.00 10.24
C LEU A 143 -19.47 -0.31 11.45
N GLU A 144 -18.81 0.82 11.25
CA GLU A 144 -18.20 1.61 12.34
C GLU A 144 -19.25 2.06 13.37
N ALA A 145 -20.43 2.45 12.90
CA ALA A 145 -21.54 2.87 13.75
C ALA A 145 -22.30 1.71 14.43
N SER A 146 -21.92 0.44 14.12
CA SER A 146 -22.62 -0.74 14.60
C SER A 146 -21.85 -1.45 15.72
N SER A 147 -22.57 -2.22 16.53
CA SER A 147 -21.98 -3.02 17.62
C SER A 147 -22.67 -4.38 17.75
N GLY A 148 -22.03 -5.28 18.50
CA GLY A 148 -22.60 -6.59 18.80
C GLY A 148 -22.90 -7.42 17.53
N PHE A 149 -24.00 -8.14 17.55
CA PHE A 149 -24.39 -9.05 16.47
C PHE A 149 -24.67 -8.34 15.13
N GLU A 150 -25.24 -7.13 15.18
CA GLU A 150 -25.49 -6.32 13.98
C GLU A 150 -24.19 -6.01 13.22
N GLY A 151 -23.13 -5.69 13.94
CA GLY A 151 -21.82 -5.44 13.34
C GLY A 151 -21.24 -6.69 12.67
N ILE A 152 -21.41 -7.87 13.28
CA ILE A 152 -21.01 -9.15 12.65
C ILE A 152 -21.77 -9.38 11.35
N LEU A 153 -23.08 -9.16 11.33
CA LEU A 153 -23.89 -9.30 10.11
C LEU A 153 -23.42 -8.34 9.00
N LYS A 154 -23.12 -7.09 9.36
CA LYS A 154 -22.61 -6.11 8.38
C LYS A 154 -21.23 -6.50 7.85
N LEU A 155 -20.31 -6.97 8.70
CA LEU A 155 -19.00 -7.45 8.24
C LEU A 155 -19.15 -8.64 7.28
N LEU A 156 -20.00 -9.61 7.60
CA LEU A 156 -20.29 -10.74 6.71
C LEU A 156 -20.91 -10.28 5.39
N SER A 157 -21.84 -9.30 5.43
CA SER A 157 -22.41 -8.69 4.22
C SER A 157 -21.36 -8.03 3.34
N ILE A 158 -20.39 -7.32 3.94
CA ILE A 158 -19.25 -6.73 3.22
C ILE A 158 -18.43 -7.84 2.56
N LEU A 159 -18.04 -8.87 3.31
CA LEU A 159 -17.26 -9.99 2.78
C LEU A 159 -18.01 -10.71 1.65
N GLN A 160 -19.33 -10.89 1.75
CA GLN A 160 -20.16 -11.47 0.70
C GLN A 160 -20.15 -10.59 -0.57
N LYS A 161 -20.30 -9.26 -0.44
CA LYS A 161 -20.23 -8.35 -1.58
C LYS A 161 -18.87 -8.40 -2.26
N LEU A 162 -17.78 -8.43 -1.47
CA LEU A 162 -16.42 -8.56 -1.99
C LEU A 162 -16.20 -9.91 -2.68
N SER A 163 -16.75 -11.02 -2.17
CA SER A 163 -16.59 -12.36 -2.74
C SER A 163 -17.29 -12.55 -4.08
N THR A 164 -18.30 -11.74 -4.36
CA THR A 164 -19.01 -11.73 -5.66
C THR A 164 -18.46 -10.71 -6.65
N CYS A 165 -17.53 -9.86 -6.20
CA CYS A 165 -16.85 -8.91 -7.08
C CYS A 165 -15.80 -9.62 -7.92
N THR A 166 -15.83 -9.38 -9.23
CA THR A 166 -14.80 -9.86 -10.18
C THR A 166 -13.89 -8.74 -10.67
N ASP A 167 -14.22 -7.49 -10.36
CA ASP A 167 -13.51 -6.29 -10.80
C ASP A 167 -12.49 -5.85 -9.74
N TYR A 168 -11.50 -6.69 -9.50
CA TYR A 168 -10.33 -6.39 -8.67
C TYR A 168 -9.03 -6.74 -9.39
N GLN A 169 -7.95 -6.15 -8.96
CA GLN A 169 -6.60 -6.47 -9.42
C GLN A 169 -5.78 -7.06 -8.26
N PHE A 170 -4.95 -8.05 -8.58
CA PHE A 170 -3.95 -8.50 -7.60
C PHE A 170 -2.89 -7.41 -7.42
N ILE A 171 -2.49 -7.19 -6.16
CA ILE A 171 -1.48 -6.20 -5.79
C ILE A 171 -0.10 -6.81 -5.97
N ALA A 172 0.21 -7.87 -5.24
CA ALA A 172 1.51 -8.53 -5.34
C ALA A 172 1.63 -9.38 -6.60
N SER A 173 2.85 -9.48 -7.12
CA SER A 173 3.16 -10.27 -8.30
C SER A 173 2.86 -11.77 -8.09
N VAL A 174 2.75 -12.53 -9.19
CA VAL A 174 2.45 -13.99 -9.15
C VAL A 174 3.50 -14.77 -8.35
N ASN A 175 4.76 -14.34 -8.39
CA ASN A 175 5.87 -15.01 -7.71
C ASN A 175 6.21 -14.37 -6.35
N TYR A 176 5.32 -13.54 -5.81
CA TYR A 176 5.52 -12.97 -4.49
C TYR A 176 5.30 -14.04 -3.41
N GLU A 177 6.33 -14.31 -2.63
CA GLU A 177 6.25 -15.18 -1.46
C GLU A 177 6.41 -14.34 -0.20
N ASN A 178 5.42 -14.39 0.68
CA ASN A 178 5.45 -13.71 1.96
C ASN A 178 6.30 -14.54 2.96
N THR A 179 7.61 -14.36 2.93
CA THR A 179 8.57 -15.08 3.78
C THR A 179 9.14 -14.22 4.91
N TYR A 180 8.45 -13.14 5.31
CA TYR A 180 8.98 -12.19 6.28
C TYR A 180 9.08 -12.74 7.69
N LYS A 181 10.29 -12.69 8.25
CA LYS A 181 10.57 -12.81 9.69
C LYS A 181 10.63 -11.42 10.31
N ILE A 182 10.33 -11.28 11.60
CA ILE A 182 10.33 -9.98 12.31
C ILE A 182 11.65 -9.21 12.14
N SER A 183 12.80 -9.89 12.23
CA SER A 183 14.13 -9.28 12.05
C SER A 183 14.39 -8.79 10.61
N GLU A 184 13.75 -9.38 9.63
CA GLU A 184 13.89 -9.01 8.21
C GLU A 184 13.00 -7.83 7.84
N THR A 185 11.86 -7.72 8.50
CA THR A 185 10.95 -6.57 8.34
C THR A 185 11.66 -5.29 8.78
N GLU A 186 12.46 -5.33 9.88
CA GLU A 186 13.25 -4.16 10.31
C GLU A 186 14.28 -3.73 9.28
N ARG A 187 15.00 -4.66 8.69
CA ARG A 187 15.97 -4.34 7.64
C ARG A 187 15.30 -3.69 6.43
N MET A 188 14.19 -4.24 5.98
CA MET A 188 13.42 -3.67 4.85
C MET A 188 12.85 -2.30 5.21
N ARG A 189 12.36 -2.09 6.44
CA ARG A 189 11.89 -0.80 6.92
C ARG A 189 12.98 0.28 6.82
N LEU A 190 14.17 -0.02 7.35
CA LEU A 190 15.31 0.91 7.29
C LEU A 190 15.69 1.26 5.84
N VAL A 191 15.68 0.27 4.96
CA VAL A 191 15.95 0.46 3.53
C VAL A 191 14.88 1.34 2.89
N HIS A 192 13.59 1.07 3.13
CA HIS A 192 12.48 1.85 2.59
C HIS A 192 12.52 3.30 3.09
N GLU A 193 12.68 3.51 4.39
CA GLU A 193 12.78 4.86 4.97
C GLU A 193 13.94 5.65 4.39
N TYR A 194 15.11 5.02 4.26
CA TYR A 194 16.27 5.66 3.68
C TYR A 194 16.01 6.07 2.23
N VAL A 195 15.47 5.16 1.41
CA VAL A 195 15.16 5.47 -0.01
C VAL A 195 14.11 6.56 -0.10
N LEU A 196 13.03 6.49 0.68
CA LEU A 196 11.96 7.50 0.66
C LEU A 196 12.43 8.88 1.10
N LYS A 197 13.46 8.95 1.95
CA LYS A 197 14.10 10.20 2.36
C LYS A 197 15.05 10.75 1.30
N HIS A 198 15.76 9.88 0.58
CA HIS A 198 16.90 10.25 -0.28
C HIS A 198 16.70 9.94 -1.76
N TYR A 199 15.49 9.52 -2.24
CA TYR A 199 15.29 9.10 -3.65
C TYR A 199 15.64 10.18 -4.68
N LYS A 200 15.58 11.47 -4.31
CA LYS A 200 15.97 12.58 -5.18
C LYS A 200 17.48 12.68 -5.40
N GLU A 201 18.26 12.12 -4.49
CA GLU A 201 19.72 12.18 -4.48
C GLU A 201 20.34 10.91 -5.10
N LYS A 202 21.66 10.92 -5.25
CA LYS A 202 22.40 9.71 -5.61
C LYS A 202 22.46 8.77 -4.41
N ILE A 203 21.72 7.66 -4.48
CA ILE A 203 21.75 6.63 -3.45
C ILE A 203 22.95 5.71 -3.67
N SER A 204 23.80 5.58 -2.65
CA SER A 204 24.92 4.63 -2.63
C SER A 204 24.43 3.23 -2.22
N LEU A 205 24.74 2.22 -3.03
CA LEU A 205 24.44 0.83 -2.71
C LEU A 205 25.13 0.38 -1.42
N SER A 206 26.39 0.82 -1.21
CA SER A 206 27.14 0.50 0.02
C SER A 206 26.48 1.09 1.27
N ALA A 207 25.97 2.32 1.21
CA ALA A 207 25.26 2.94 2.34
C ALA A 207 24.00 2.14 2.70
N VAL A 208 23.23 1.72 1.70
CA VAL A 208 21.98 0.96 1.93
C VAL A 208 22.28 -0.46 2.42
N ALA A 209 23.30 -1.12 1.88
CA ALA A 209 23.76 -2.42 2.35
C ALA A 209 24.23 -2.37 3.81
N ALA A 210 24.95 -1.32 4.19
CA ALA A 210 25.37 -1.09 5.59
C ALA A 210 24.17 -0.92 6.55
N LEU A 211 23.11 -0.21 6.14
CA LEU A 211 21.87 -0.11 6.92
C LEU A 211 21.22 -1.47 7.18
N ALA A 212 21.34 -2.39 6.24
CA ALA A 212 20.83 -3.76 6.38
C ALA A 212 21.83 -4.70 7.10
N ASN A 213 23.00 -4.21 7.54
CA ASN A 213 24.12 -5.00 8.06
C ASN A 213 24.58 -6.10 7.09
N MET A 214 24.74 -5.76 5.82
CA MET A 214 25.10 -6.69 4.74
C MET A 214 26.20 -6.12 3.84
N THR A 215 26.92 -7.02 3.15
CA THR A 215 27.72 -6.61 1.99
C THR A 215 26.82 -6.25 0.82
N GLU A 216 27.28 -5.45 -0.13
CA GLU A 216 26.49 -5.06 -1.31
C GLU A 216 25.93 -6.27 -2.08
N ALA A 217 26.77 -7.30 -2.29
CA ALA A 217 26.35 -8.51 -2.99
C ALA A 217 25.27 -9.31 -2.23
N ALA A 218 25.40 -9.41 -0.90
CA ALA A 218 24.42 -10.06 -0.05
C ALA A 218 23.10 -9.26 -0.03
N PHE A 219 23.20 -7.93 0.08
CA PHE A 219 22.05 -7.03 0.03
C PHE A 219 21.29 -7.12 -1.30
N CYS A 220 21.98 -7.12 -2.45
CA CYS A 220 21.33 -7.25 -3.75
C CYS A 220 20.51 -8.55 -3.86
N ARG A 221 21.06 -9.68 -3.43
CA ARG A 221 20.34 -10.96 -3.42
C ARG A 221 19.17 -10.92 -2.44
N TYR A 222 19.42 -10.46 -1.21
CA TYR A 222 18.39 -10.31 -0.17
C TYR A 222 17.23 -9.44 -0.65
N PHE A 223 17.53 -8.23 -1.16
CA PHE A 223 16.50 -7.29 -1.61
C PHE A 223 15.69 -7.87 -2.77
N LYS A 224 16.37 -8.48 -3.78
CA LYS A 224 15.69 -9.09 -4.93
C LYS A 224 14.75 -10.22 -4.50
N THR A 225 15.16 -11.06 -3.56
CA THR A 225 14.32 -12.14 -3.03
C THR A 225 13.10 -11.59 -2.28
N ARG A 226 13.24 -10.48 -1.53
CA ARG A 226 12.17 -9.92 -0.70
C ARG A 226 11.22 -8.99 -1.44
N ALA A 227 11.73 -8.19 -2.34
CA ALA A 227 10.95 -7.21 -3.11
C ALA A 227 10.57 -7.71 -4.51
N ASN A 228 11.00 -8.91 -4.90
CA ASN A 228 10.85 -9.51 -6.23
C ASN A 228 11.28 -8.58 -7.39
N LYS A 229 12.16 -7.65 -7.07
CA LYS A 229 12.77 -6.67 -7.99
C LYS A 229 14.14 -6.26 -7.49
N THR A 230 14.98 -5.75 -8.37
CA THR A 230 16.28 -5.21 -7.97
C THR A 230 16.10 -3.91 -7.18
N PHE A 231 17.11 -3.57 -6.35
CA PHE A 231 17.11 -2.30 -5.62
C PHE A 231 17.05 -1.08 -6.55
N SER A 232 17.70 -1.14 -7.69
CA SER A 232 17.66 -0.06 -8.69
C SER A 232 16.26 0.11 -9.31
N GLU A 233 15.54 -0.98 -9.55
CA GLU A 233 14.13 -0.95 -10.01
C GLU A 233 13.23 -0.33 -8.95
N PHE A 234 13.40 -0.70 -7.69
CA PHE A 234 12.68 -0.12 -6.57
C PHE A 234 12.84 1.40 -6.47
N VAL A 235 14.09 1.90 -6.49
CA VAL A 235 14.38 3.35 -6.47
C VAL A 235 13.75 4.05 -7.67
N ARG A 236 13.83 3.43 -8.84
CA ARG A 236 13.23 3.95 -10.08
C ARG A 236 11.71 4.05 -9.98
N GLU A 237 11.03 3.05 -9.43
CA GLU A 237 9.58 3.07 -9.23
C GLU A 237 9.14 4.24 -8.35
N ILE A 238 9.85 4.49 -7.25
CA ILE A 238 9.60 5.64 -6.37
C ILE A 238 9.77 6.95 -7.12
N ARG A 239 10.85 7.11 -7.89
CA ARG A 239 11.12 8.30 -8.69
C ARG A 239 10.04 8.55 -9.75
N ILE A 240 9.65 7.51 -10.47
CA ILE A 240 8.59 7.62 -11.49
C ILE A 240 7.23 7.91 -10.85
N GLY A 241 6.93 7.30 -9.70
CA GLY A 241 5.71 7.62 -8.93
C GLY A 241 5.64 9.10 -8.55
N HIS A 242 6.74 9.67 -8.06
CA HIS A 242 6.84 11.11 -7.78
C HIS A 242 6.70 11.96 -9.04
N ALA A 243 7.36 11.56 -10.15
CA ALA A 243 7.24 12.26 -11.42
C ALA A 243 5.80 12.32 -11.94
N CYS A 244 5.02 11.24 -11.78
CA CYS A 244 3.61 11.23 -12.15
C CYS A 244 2.82 12.32 -11.41
N LYS A 245 3.03 12.47 -10.09
CA LYS A 245 2.38 13.53 -9.30
C LYS A 245 2.73 14.93 -9.78
N LEU A 246 4.02 15.17 -10.03
CA LEU A 246 4.48 16.49 -10.53
C LEU A 246 3.93 16.80 -11.92
N LEU A 247 3.84 15.80 -12.80
CA LEU A 247 3.23 15.93 -14.12
C LEU A 247 1.75 16.31 -14.03
N LEU A 248 1.00 15.65 -13.14
CA LEU A 248 -0.43 15.92 -12.93
C LEU A 248 -0.67 17.30 -12.29
N ALA A 249 0.23 17.76 -11.44
CA ALA A 249 0.18 19.12 -10.88
C ALA A 249 0.35 20.22 -11.95
N GLY A 250 0.94 19.92 -13.10
CA GLY A 250 1.03 20.82 -14.26
C GLY A 250 1.90 22.07 -14.10
N LYS A 251 2.60 22.21 -12.96
CA LYS A 251 3.32 23.44 -12.57
C LYS A 251 4.78 23.51 -13.06
N MET A 252 5.29 22.42 -13.64
CA MET A 252 6.70 22.27 -14.00
C MET A 252 6.86 21.79 -15.44
N SER A 253 7.95 22.19 -16.09
CA SER A 253 8.36 21.61 -17.38
C SER A 253 8.76 20.13 -17.20
N ILE A 254 8.69 19.34 -18.28
CA ILE A 254 9.09 17.93 -18.27
C ILE A 254 10.53 17.76 -17.76
N ALA A 255 11.43 18.67 -18.12
CA ALA A 255 12.81 18.63 -17.66
C ALA A 255 12.91 18.86 -16.14
N GLN A 256 12.21 19.86 -15.61
CA GLN A 256 12.17 20.12 -14.17
C GLN A 256 11.58 18.93 -13.40
N VAL A 257 10.49 18.33 -13.89
CA VAL A 257 9.91 17.12 -13.30
C VAL A 257 10.95 15.98 -13.20
N GLY A 258 11.74 15.77 -14.26
CA GLY A 258 12.79 14.77 -14.26
C GLY A 258 13.84 15.02 -13.17
N TYR A 259 14.36 16.22 -13.06
CA TYR A 259 15.35 16.58 -12.04
C TYR A 259 14.77 16.52 -10.63
N GLU A 260 13.59 17.06 -10.39
CA GLU A 260 12.91 17.02 -9.10
C GLU A 260 12.54 15.60 -8.64
N SER A 261 12.45 14.68 -9.59
CA SER A 261 12.22 13.25 -9.29
C SER A 261 13.51 12.45 -9.12
N GLY A 262 14.69 13.11 -9.14
CA GLY A 262 15.99 12.49 -8.87
C GLY A 262 16.66 11.84 -10.09
N PHE A 263 16.28 12.22 -11.31
CA PHE A 263 16.96 11.79 -12.53
C PHE A 263 18.08 12.79 -12.91
N ASN A 264 19.25 12.28 -13.23
CA ASN A 264 20.41 13.12 -13.57
C ASN A 264 20.32 13.75 -14.96
N THR A 265 19.53 13.17 -15.87
CA THR A 265 19.34 13.67 -17.24
C THR A 265 17.90 13.49 -17.69
N VAL A 266 17.42 14.42 -18.51
CA VAL A 266 16.06 14.36 -19.11
C VAL A 266 15.93 13.15 -20.03
N SER A 267 16.98 12.76 -20.73
CA SER A 267 16.97 11.58 -21.61
C SER A 267 16.73 10.30 -20.82
N ASN A 268 17.47 10.10 -19.70
CA ASN A 268 17.27 8.95 -18.82
C ASN A 268 15.87 8.96 -18.22
N PHE A 269 15.38 10.10 -17.75
CA PHE A 269 14.02 10.28 -17.26
C PHE A 269 12.98 9.81 -18.30
N ASN A 270 13.03 10.37 -19.51
CA ASN A 270 12.08 10.04 -20.57
C ASN A 270 12.09 8.54 -20.92
N SER A 271 13.28 7.95 -21.05
CA SER A 271 13.43 6.52 -21.34
C SER A 271 12.83 5.64 -20.24
N GLN A 272 13.18 5.89 -18.98
CA GLN A 272 12.70 5.12 -17.83
C GLN A 272 11.20 5.31 -17.60
N PHE A 273 10.69 6.54 -17.76
CA PHE A 273 9.27 6.83 -17.64
C PHE A 273 8.46 6.08 -18.71
N LYS A 274 8.91 6.14 -19.98
CA LYS A 274 8.25 5.43 -21.09
C LYS A 274 8.27 3.92 -20.89
N ALA A 275 9.40 3.37 -20.43
CA ALA A 275 9.51 1.94 -20.13
C ALA A 275 8.51 1.48 -19.06
N MET A 276 8.27 2.29 -18.02
CA MET A 276 7.37 1.93 -16.92
C MET A 276 5.91 2.26 -17.17
N LYS A 277 5.60 3.35 -17.87
CA LYS A 277 4.23 3.83 -18.07
C LYS A 277 3.68 3.59 -19.48
N GLY A 278 4.48 3.01 -20.37
CA GLY A 278 4.11 2.77 -21.76
C GLY A 278 3.98 4.04 -22.62
N LYS A 279 4.13 5.23 -22.02
CA LYS A 279 3.94 6.54 -22.66
C LYS A 279 5.02 7.50 -22.22
N SER A 280 5.37 8.48 -23.08
CA SER A 280 6.30 9.55 -22.68
C SER A 280 5.68 10.43 -21.58
N PRO A 281 6.49 11.13 -20.76
CA PRO A 281 5.98 12.07 -19.74
C PRO A 281 5.00 13.10 -20.32
N LYS A 282 5.30 13.64 -21.51
CA LYS A 282 4.44 14.60 -22.20
C LYS A 282 3.09 13.99 -22.62
N GLN A 283 3.10 12.76 -23.14
CA GLN A 283 1.87 12.04 -23.49
C GLN A 283 1.05 11.71 -22.24
N TYR A 284 1.71 11.30 -21.16
CA TYR A 284 1.06 11.01 -19.87
C TYR A 284 0.36 12.27 -19.34
N GLN A 285 1.07 13.40 -19.25
CA GLN A 285 0.53 14.68 -18.82
C GLN A 285 -0.71 15.09 -19.64
N LYS A 286 -0.65 14.99 -20.98
CA LYS A 286 -1.73 15.39 -21.89
C LYS A 286 -3.02 14.55 -21.74
N ILE A 287 -2.92 13.31 -21.28
CA ILE A 287 -4.06 12.42 -21.10
C ILE A 287 -4.80 12.73 -19.80
N TYR A 288 -4.09 13.06 -18.76
CA TYR A 288 -4.65 13.21 -17.42
C TYR A 288 -4.89 14.65 -16.98
N ILE A 289 -4.28 15.64 -17.64
CA ILE A 289 -4.66 17.05 -17.53
C ILE A 289 -5.55 17.33 -18.75
N ARG A 290 -6.87 17.15 -18.60
CA ARG A 290 -7.84 17.74 -19.51
C ARG A 290 -7.98 19.20 -19.11
N ASP A 291 -7.76 20.10 -20.08
CA ASP A 291 -8.10 21.53 -19.99
C ASP A 291 -9.55 21.73 -19.60
#